data_7dc9966d7bca30e7ef0adc882b893a7b
#
_entry.id   7dc9966d7bca30e7ef0adc882b893a7b
#
_cell.length_a   1.000
_cell.length_b   1.000
_cell.length_c   1.000
_cell.angle_alpha   90.00
_cell.angle_beta   90.00
_cell.angle_gamma   90.00
#
_symmetry.space_group_name_H-M   'P 1'
#
loop_
_entity.id
_entity.type
_entity.pdbx_description
1 polymer ?
#
loop_
_entity_poly.entity_id
_entity_poly.type
_entity_poly.pdbx_seq_one_letter_code
_entity_poly.pdbx_strand_id
1 'polypeptide(L)'
;MMTHQAIEQAQQAWGDGIVAIATAHQNGDDYVGVARNHVETLYAYGISNVLFKPTLAAIEQFRPTFDQALSYFVASNNACPEDKGFAIKGWTKVRFENSETVFHGTMALAMGNYFFTAPDGEEVKVEYTFGYVLDEAGFPRINVHHSSMP
;
A
#
# COMPACT_ATOMS: atom_id res chain seq x y z
N MET A 1 -11.54 17.11 -3.76
CA MET A 1 -12.35 16.44 -4.79
C MET A 1 -11.64 15.19 -5.29
N MET A 2 -12.37 14.13 -5.51
CA MET A 2 -11.83 12.89 -6.03
C MET A 2 -11.75 12.95 -7.56
N THR A 3 -10.54 12.95 -8.12
CA THR A 3 -10.29 13.06 -9.57
C THR A 3 -9.32 11.96 -10.01
N HIS A 4 -9.23 11.71 -11.31
CA HIS A 4 -8.22 10.79 -11.85
C HIS A 4 -6.82 11.22 -11.42
N GLN A 5 -6.51 12.51 -11.51
CA GLN A 5 -5.21 13.04 -11.12
C GLN A 5 -4.92 12.78 -9.63
N ALA A 6 -5.90 12.97 -8.75
CA ALA A 6 -5.73 12.72 -7.32
C ALA A 6 -5.43 11.23 -7.05
N ILE A 7 -6.11 10.33 -7.76
CA ILE A 7 -5.87 8.89 -7.63
C ILE A 7 -4.47 8.52 -8.13
N GLU A 8 -4.07 9.04 -9.30
CA GLU A 8 -2.72 8.79 -9.84
C GLU A 8 -1.62 9.29 -8.90
N GLN A 9 -1.82 10.47 -8.30
CA GLN A 9 -0.89 11.01 -7.31
C GLN A 9 -0.83 10.13 -6.06
N ALA A 10 -1.97 9.62 -5.59
CA ALA A 10 -2.01 8.71 -4.44
C ALA A 10 -1.30 7.39 -4.76
N GLN A 11 -1.47 6.87 -5.96
CA GLN A 11 -0.78 5.65 -6.41
C GLN A 11 0.72 5.88 -6.50
N GLN A 12 1.14 7.01 -7.06
CA GLN A 12 2.57 7.37 -7.14
C GLN A 12 3.18 7.48 -5.75
N ALA A 13 2.48 8.14 -4.82
CA ALA A 13 2.94 8.26 -3.44
C ALA A 13 3.06 6.89 -2.75
N TRP A 14 2.11 5.98 -3.02
CA TRP A 14 2.17 4.64 -2.48
C TRP A 14 3.40 3.88 -3.00
N GLY A 15 3.62 3.91 -4.30
CA GLY A 15 4.78 3.25 -4.91
C GLY A 15 6.11 3.82 -4.44
N ASP A 16 6.22 5.15 -4.40
CA ASP A 16 7.42 5.83 -3.89
C ASP A 16 7.67 5.51 -2.42
N GLY A 17 6.61 5.36 -1.65
CA GLY A 17 6.71 4.99 -0.23
C GLY A 17 7.25 3.59 -0.04
N ILE A 18 6.84 2.63 -0.85
CA ILE A 18 7.39 1.26 -0.82
C ILE A 18 8.90 1.28 -1.11
N VAL A 19 9.31 2.02 -2.14
CA VAL A 19 10.73 2.15 -2.49
C VAL A 19 11.51 2.86 -1.36
N ALA A 20 10.94 3.88 -0.75
CA ALA A 20 11.56 4.59 0.36
C ALA A 20 11.79 3.66 1.58
N ILE A 21 10.82 2.80 1.89
CA ILE A 21 10.96 1.82 2.98
C ILE A 21 12.09 0.84 2.65
N ALA A 22 12.11 0.30 1.43
CA ALA A 22 13.14 -0.63 1.00
C ALA A 22 14.53 -0.01 1.05
N THR A 23 14.67 1.24 0.60
CA THR A 23 15.94 1.98 0.61
C THR A 23 16.42 2.24 2.03
N ALA A 24 15.53 2.69 2.92
CA ALA A 24 15.86 2.92 4.33
C ALA A 24 16.34 1.64 5.00
N HIS A 25 15.68 0.52 4.71
CA HIS A 25 16.10 -0.79 5.24
C HIS A 25 17.51 -1.17 4.79
N GLN A 26 17.81 -1.00 3.50
CA GLN A 26 19.14 -1.31 2.95
C GLN A 26 20.23 -0.42 3.55
N ASN A 27 19.91 0.84 3.82
CA ASN A 27 20.88 1.81 4.35
C ASN A 27 21.05 1.73 5.86
N GLY A 28 20.29 0.89 6.55
CA GLY A 28 20.33 0.81 8.00
C GLY A 28 19.65 1.99 8.69
N ASP A 29 18.79 2.71 7.99
CA ASP A 29 18.03 3.83 8.52
C ASP A 29 16.75 3.35 9.24
N ASP A 30 15.97 4.28 9.79
CA ASP A 30 14.72 3.98 10.49
C ASP A 30 13.60 3.63 9.49
N TYR A 31 13.69 2.45 8.90
CA TYR A 31 12.70 1.98 7.94
C TYR A 31 11.32 1.76 8.57
N VAL A 32 11.27 1.43 9.85
CA VAL A 32 9.99 1.26 10.56
C VAL A 32 9.27 2.60 10.66
N GLY A 33 9.99 3.68 10.97
CA GLY A 33 9.44 5.04 10.98
C GLY A 33 8.95 5.47 9.60
N VAL A 34 9.70 5.15 8.54
CA VAL A 34 9.28 5.42 7.15
C VAL A 34 8.01 4.65 6.81
N ALA A 35 7.92 3.38 7.19
CA ALA A 35 6.73 2.56 6.97
C ALA A 35 5.53 3.06 7.78
N ARG A 36 5.73 3.47 9.02
CA ARG A 36 4.68 4.05 9.85
C ARG A 36 4.10 5.30 9.19
N ASN A 37 4.97 6.19 8.70
CA ASN A 37 4.52 7.38 7.97
C ASN A 37 3.74 7.02 6.70
N HIS A 38 4.19 6.01 5.96
CA HIS A 38 3.51 5.52 4.76
C HIS A 38 2.06 5.09 5.06
N VAL A 39 1.87 4.30 6.11
CA VAL A 39 0.52 3.84 6.50
C VAL A 39 -0.32 5.01 7.04
N GLU A 40 0.26 5.87 7.87
CA GLU A 40 -0.44 7.02 8.47
C GLU A 40 -0.94 8.00 7.42
N THR A 41 -0.16 8.25 6.38
CA THR A 41 -0.49 9.28 5.37
C THR A 41 -1.32 8.76 4.22
N LEU A 42 -1.30 7.47 3.93
CA LEU A 42 -1.94 6.92 2.73
C LEU A 42 -3.16 6.04 3.01
N TYR A 43 -3.25 5.45 4.18
CA TYR A 43 -4.38 4.59 4.54
C TYR A 43 -5.37 5.32 5.47
N ALA A 44 -6.60 4.83 5.48
CA ALA A 44 -7.69 5.47 6.21
C ALA A 44 -7.88 4.96 7.65
N TYR A 45 -6.86 4.32 8.23
CA TYR A 45 -6.95 3.88 9.63
C TYR A 45 -7.18 5.07 10.56
N GLY A 46 -8.21 4.97 11.41
CA GLY A 46 -8.64 6.07 12.26
C GLY A 46 -9.64 7.02 11.62
N ILE A 47 -9.84 6.94 10.30
CA ILE A 47 -10.82 7.76 9.56
C ILE A 47 -12.05 6.93 9.22
N SER A 48 -11.85 5.71 8.74
CA SER A 48 -12.92 4.76 8.44
C SER A 48 -12.42 3.34 8.71
N ASN A 49 -13.32 2.37 8.59
CA ASN A 49 -12.88 0.97 8.52
C ASN A 49 -12.05 0.77 7.26
N VAL A 50 -11.00 -0.05 7.35
CA VAL A 50 -10.13 -0.36 6.23
C VAL A 50 -10.25 -1.84 5.91
N LEU A 51 -10.57 -2.14 4.64
CA LEU A 51 -10.67 -3.50 4.12
C LEU A 51 -9.35 -3.80 3.41
N PHE A 52 -8.43 -4.42 4.12
CA PHE A 52 -7.10 -4.69 3.58
C PHE A 52 -6.81 -6.19 3.59
N LYS A 53 -6.63 -6.76 2.40
CA LYS A 53 -6.13 -8.12 2.18
C LYS A 53 -4.84 -8.02 1.38
N PRO A 54 -3.66 -8.03 2.06
CA PRO A 54 -2.35 -7.96 1.39
C PRO A 54 -2.09 -9.18 0.51
N THR A 55 -1.19 -9.02 -0.47
CA THR A 55 -0.88 -10.04 -1.47
C THR A 55 -0.56 -11.40 -0.86
N LEU A 56 0.31 -11.44 0.13
CA LEU A 56 0.87 -12.68 0.67
C LEU A 56 0.24 -13.11 2.01
N ALA A 57 -0.73 -12.35 2.51
CA ALA A 57 -1.39 -12.70 3.76
C ALA A 57 -2.28 -13.94 3.55
N ALA A 58 -2.02 -15.00 4.28
CA ALA A 58 -2.68 -16.30 4.11
C ALA A 58 -3.33 -16.81 5.40
N ILE A 59 -2.74 -16.57 6.55
CA ILE A 59 -3.23 -17.01 7.86
C ILE A 59 -4.11 -15.93 8.45
N GLU A 60 -3.57 -14.75 8.71
CA GLU A 60 -4.34 -13.56 9.04
C GLU A 60 -4.51 -12.73 7.76
N GLN A 61 -5.52 -13.08 6.98
CA GLN A 61 -5.72 -12.54 5.65
C GLN A 61 -6.08 -11.06 5.66
N PHE A 62 -6.89 -10.65 6.63
CA PHE A 62 -7.47 -9.30 6.68
C PHE A 62 -6.79 -8.47 7.75
N ARG A 63 -6.49 -7.22 7.41
CA ARG A 63 -5.68 -6.34 8.24
C ARG A 63 -6.48 -5.08 8.62
N PRO A 64 -7.46 -5.20 9.54
CA PRO A 64 -8.33 -4.08 9.90
C PRO A 64 -7.67 -3.02 10.78
N THR A 65 -6.49 -3.28 11.35
CA THR A 65 -5.82 -2.33 12.23
C THR A 65 -4.52 -1.81 11.65
N PHE A 66 -4.12 -0.62 12.09
CA PHE A 66 -2.85 0.01 11.73
C PHE A 66 -1.66 -0.93 11.99
N ASP A 67 -1.60 -1.54 13.17
CA ASP A 67 -0.48 -2.41 13.54
C ASP A 67 -0.40 -3.66 12.66
N GLN A 68 -1.53 -4.22 12.25
CA GLN A 68 -1.55 -5.36 11.34
C GLN A 68 -1.09 -4.98 9.93
N ALA A 69 -1.42 -3.78 9.47
CA ALA A 69 -0.92 -3.26 8.19
C ALA A 69 0.59 -3.01 8.27
N LEU A 70 1.06 -2.37 9.32
CA LEU A 70 2.49 -2.11 9.53
C LEU A 70 3.28 -3.41 9.56
N SER A 71 2.75 -4.43 10.23
CA SER A 71 3.35 -5.76 10.29
C SER A 71 3.60 -6.33 8.89
N TYR A 72 2.61 -6.22 8.00
CA TYR A 72 2.76 -6.72 6.64
C TYR A 72 3.93 -6.08 5.91
N PHE A 73 4.09 -4.77 6.04
CA PHE A 73 5.12 -4.04 5.30
C PHE A 73 6.53 -4.27 5.85
N VAL A 74 6.70 -4.33 7.17
CA VAL A 74 8.05 -4.35 7.77
C VAL A 74 8.29 -5.45 8.81
N ALA A 75 7.28 -6.21 9.20
CA ALA A 75 7.38 -7.35 10.12
C ALA A 75 8.02 -6.99 11.48
N SER A 76 7.85 -5.75 11.95
CA SER A 76 8.60 -5.23 13.09
C SER A 76 7.90 -5.37 14.44
N ASN A 77 6.58 -5.59 14.47
CA ASN A 77 5.78 -5.55 15.70
C ASN A 77 5.17 -6.88 16.11
N ASN A 78 5.42 -7.93 15.33
CA ASN A 78 4.93 -9.29 15.56
C ASN A 78 3.39 -9.41 15.66
N ALA A 79 2.65 -8.43 15.12
CA ALA A 79 1.19 -8.45 15.14
C ALA A 79 0.63 -9.61 14.32
N CYS A 80 1.27 -9.93 13.19
CA CYS A 80 0.92 -11.07 12.35
C CYS A 80 2.20 -11.88 12.09
N PRO A 81 2.42 -12.97 12.83
CA PRO A 81 3.70 -13.69 12.80
C PRO A 81 4.11 -14.28 11.45
N GLU A 82 3.15 -14.48 10.52
CA GLU A 82 3.47 -14.96 9.17
C GLU A 82 4.25 -13.93 8.33
N ASP A 83 4.22 -12.64 8.71
CA ASP A 83 4.79 -11.56 7.92
C ASP A 83 6.31 -11.62 7.89
N LYS A 84 6.87 -11.31 6.71
CA LYS A 84 8.32 -11.24 6.48
C LYS A 84 8.77 -9.86 6.04
N GLY A 85 7.83 -8.91 5.94
CA GLY A 85 8.13 -7.55 5.52
C GLY A 85 8.15 -7.39 4.01
N PHE A 86 6.97 -7.24 3.42
CA PHE A 86 6.85 -7.09 1.96
C PHE A 86 7.67 -5.90 1.45
N ALA A 87 7.71 -4.79 2.19
CA ALA A 87 8.36 -3.56 1.75
C ALA A 87 9.89 -3.57 1.94
N ILE A 88 10.43 -4.54 2.68
CA ILE A 88 11.89 -4.62 2.93
C ILE A 88 12.58 -5.68 2.07
N LYS A 89 12.01 -5.99 0.90
CA LYS A 89 12.58 -6.96 -0.05
C LYS A 89 13.48 -6.30 -1.10
N GLY A 90 13.81 -5.02 -0.94
CA GLY A 90 14.73 -4.33 -1.83
C GLY A 90 14.11 -3.82 -3.12
N TRP A 91 12.80 -3.55 -3.14
CA TRP A 91 12.13 -3.01 -4.32
C TRP A 91 12.76 -1.68 -4.75
N THR A 92 13.07 -1.55 -6.05
CA THR A 92 13.70 -0.36 -6.61
C THR A 92 12.74 0.53 -7.38
N LYS A 93 11.58 0.00 -7.78
CA LYS A 93 10.55 0.75 -8.51
C LYS A 93 9.21 0.07 -8.34
N VAL A 94 8.15 0.88 -8.28
CA VAL A 94 6.76 0.42 -8.33
C VAL A 94 6.03 1.26 -9.37
N ARG A 95 5.35 0.62 -10.32
CA ARG A 95 4.53 1.31 -11.31
C ARG A 95 3.15 0.68 -11.39
N PHE A 96 2.16 1.48 -11.79
CA PHE A 96 0.77 1.07 -11.89
C PHE A 96 0.32 1.03 -13.36
N GLU A 97 -0.47 0.02 -13.68
CA GLU A 97 -1.23 -0.04 -14.93
C GLU A 97 -2.70 -0.21 -14.57
N ASN A 98 -3.45 0.89 -14.59
CA ASN A 98 -4.85 0.90 -14.19
C ASN A 98 -5.72 0.30 -15.30
N SER A 99 -6.65 -0.56 -14.90
CA SER A 99 -7.71 -1.02 -15.79
C SER A 99 -8.81 0.02 -15.85
N GLU A 100 -9.48 0.26 -14.72
CA GLU A 100 -10.58 1.22 -14.65
C GLU A 100 -10.63 1.86 -13.26
N THR A 101 -11.22 3.06 -13.21
CA THR A 101 -11.50 3.77 -11.96
C THR A 101 -12.97 4.19 -11.96
N VAL A 102 -13.64 3.95 -10.84
CA VAL A 102 -15.05 4.34 -10.62
C VAL A 102 -15.07 5.43 -9.55
N PHE A 103 -15.85 6.49 -9.83
CA PHE A 103 -16.07 7.59 -8.88
C PHE A 103 -17.53 7.60 -8.45
N HIS A 104 -17.77 7.74 -7.15
CA HIS A 104 -19.11 7.89 -6.62
C HIS A 104 -19.07 8.78 -5.37
N GLY A 105 -19.63 10.00 -5.51
CA GLY A 105 -19.55 10.98 -4.41
C GLY A 105 -18.11 11.34 -4.07
N THR A 106 -17.75 11.16 -2.81
CA THR A 106 -16.39 11.41 -2.31
C THR A 106 -15.53 10.16 -2.28
N MET A 107 -15.99 9.07 -2.89
CA MET A 107 -15.28 7.79 -2.93
C MET A 107 -14.83 7.47 -4.35
N ALA A 108 -13.78 6.67 -4.45
CA ALA A 108 -13.34 6.10 -5.71
C ALA A 108 -12.86 4.66 -5.50
N LEU A 109 -12.99 3.86 -6.55
CA LEU A 109 -12.45 2.50 -6.62
C LEU A 109 -11.60 2.39 -7.89
N ALA A 110 -10.42 1.84 -7.77
CA ALA A 110 -9.51 1.60 -8.89
C ALA A 110 -9.02 0.16 -8.86
N MET A 111 -8.87 -0.43 -10.04
CA MET A 111 -8.38 -1.79 -10.19
C MET A 111 -7.42 -1.86 -11.37
N GLY A 112 -6.43 -2.72 -11.25
CA GLY A 112 -5.47 -2.97 -12.31
C GLY A 112 -4.32 -3.83 -11.83
N ASN A 113 -3.16 -3.62 -12.44
CA ASN A 113 -1.93 -4.27 -12.03
C ASN A 113 -0.96 -3.23 -11.47
N TYR A 114 -0.12 -3.64 -10.55
CA TYR A 114 1.08 -2.90 -10.20
C TYR A 114 2.29 -3.83 -10.30
N PHE A 115 3.42 -3.24 -10.62
CA PHE A 115 4.64 -3.97 -10.93
C PHE A 115 5.74 -3.52 -9.99
N PHE A 116 6.36 -4.48 -9.33
CA PHE A 116 7.43 -4.23 -8.37
C PHE A 116 8.74 -4.69 -8.99
N THR A 117 9.69 -3.79 -9.15
CA THR A 117 11.01 -4.13 -9.68
C THR A 117 11.91 -4.60 -8.54
N ALA A 118 12.35 -5.85 -8.62
CA ALA A 118 13.26 -6.46 -7.64
C ALA A 118 14.69 -5.94 -7.80
N PRO A 119 15.58 -6.20 -6.82
CA PRO A 119 16.97 -5.74 -6.89
C PRO A 119 17.73 -6.20 -8.15
N ASP A 120 17.38 -7.35 -8.70
CA ASP A 120 17.99 -7.89 -9.94
C ASP A 120 17.41 -7.29 -11.22
N GLY A 121 16.43 -6.39 -11.12
CA GLY A 121 15.78 -5.75 -12.25
C GLY A 121 14.55 -6.46 -12.79
N GLU A 122 14.19 -7.63 -12.27
CA GLU A 122 12.96 -8.33 -12.67
C GLU A 122 11.72 -7.63 -12.11
N GLU A 123 10.69 -7.53 -12.96
CA GLU A 123 9.39 -7.04 -12.52
C GLU A 123 8.50 -8.18 -12.04
N VAL A 124 7.88 -7.99 -10.89
CA VAL A 124 6.85 -8.89 -10.34
C VAL A 124 5.49 -8.25 -10.56
N LYS A 125 4.64 -8.91 -11.33
CA LYS A 125 3.28 -8.45 -11.63
C LYS A 125 2.33 -8.90 -10.53
N VAL A 126 1.54 -7.96 -10.01
CA VAL A 126 0.58 -8.20 -8.94
C VAL A 126 -0.72 -7.46 -9.27
N GLU A 127 -1.85 -8.05 -8.93
CA GLU A 127 -3.16 -7.41 -9.10
C GLU A 127 -3.49 -6.58 -7.87
N TYR A 128 -4.20 -5.44 -8.09
CA TYR A 128 -4.65 -4.60 -6.98
C TYR A 128 -6.06 -4.11 -7.20
N THR A 129 -6.76 -3.88 -6.09
CA THR A 129 -7.96 -3.06 -6.01
C THR A 129 -7.76 -2.08 -4.87
N PHE A 130 -7.85 -0.78 -5.16
CA PHE A 130 -7.82 0.28 -4.15
C PHE A 130 -9.17 0.98 -4.10
N GLY A 131 -9.68 1.16 -2.89
CA GLY A 131 -10.76 2.10 -2.62
C GLY A 131 -10.23 3.29 -1.86
N TYR A 132 -10.80 4.46 -2.11
CA TYR A 132 -10.35 5.72 -1.51
C TYR A 132 -11.53 6.49 -0.92
N VAL A 133 -11.27 7.14 0.21
CA VAL A 133 -12.12 8.19 0.80
C VAL A 133 -11.27 9.43 0.97
N LEU A 134 -11.90 10.61 1.06
CA LEU A 134 -11.17 11.85 1.33
C LEU A 134 -11.03 12.06 2.85
N ASP A 135 -9.84 12.51 3.28
CA ASP A 135 -9.65 12.98 4.64
C ASP A 135 -10.15 14.44 4.80
N GLU A 136 -10.01 15.00 5.99
CA GLU A 136 -10.46 16.37 6.28
C GLU A 136 -9.74 17.41 5.44
N ALA A 137 -8.50 17.13 5.04
CA ALA A 137 -7.70 18.02 4.19
C ALA A 137 -8.00 17.85 2.70
N GLY A 138 -8.85 16.87 2.33
CA GLY A 138 -9.21 16.60 0.95
C GLY A 138 -8.27 15.67 0.21
N PHE A 139 -7.40 14.94 0.93
CA PHE A 139 -6.51 13.95 0.31
C PHE A 139 -7.14 12.57 0.29
N PRO A 140 -6.94 11.79 -0.81
CA PRO A 140 -7.38 10.40 -0.86
C PRO A 140 -6.66 9.54 0.18
N ARG A 141 -7.45 8.73 0.91
CA ARG A 141 -6.94 7.75 1.86
C ARG A 141 -7.50 6.38 1.51
N ILE A 142 -6.68 5.36 1.55
CA ILE A 142 -7.05 4.00 1.15
C ILE A 142 -7.94 3.38 2.24
N ASN A 143 -9.18 3.03 1.87
CA ASN A 143 -10.07 2.27 2.73
C ASN A 143 -10.35 0.86 2.21
N VAL A 144 -9.95 0.56 0.98
CA VAL A 144 -9.95 -0.80 0.41
C VAL A 144 -8.62 -1.05 -0.26
N HIS A 145 -7.97 -2.14 0.08
CA HIS A 145 -6.78 -2.60 -0.62
C HIS A 145 -6.79 -4.13 -0.66
N HIS A 146 -7.17 -4.66 -1.81
CA HIS A 146 -7.11 -6.11 -2.07
C HIS A 146 -6.03 -6.37 -3.10
N SER A 147 -5.10 -7.23 -2.76
CA SER A 147 -3.97 -7.56 -3.61
C SER A 147 -3.78 -9.06 -3.72
N SER A 148 -3.51 -9.54 -4.94
CA SER A 148 -3.34 -10.97 -5.20
C SER A 148 -2.36 -11.19 -6.35
N MET A 149 -1.76 -12.38 -6.36
CA MET A 149 -0.97 -12.81 -7.52
C MET A 149 -1.91 -13.22 -8.65
N PRO A 150 -1.57 -12.90 -9.89
CA PRO A 150 -2.39 -13.29 -11.04
C PRO A 150 -2.48 -14.80 -11.20
#